data_c3b1e8165af37104a5592f89fcd10787
#
_entry.id   c3b1e8165af37104a5592f89fcd10787
#
_cell.length_a   1.000
_cell.length_b   1.000
_cell.length_c   1.000
_cell.angle_alpha   90.00
_cell.angle_beta   90.00
_cell.angle_gamma   90.00
#
_symmetry.space_group_name_H-M   'P 1'
#
loop_
_entity.id
_entity.type
_entity.pdbx_description
1 polymer ?
#
loop_
_entity_poly.entity_id
_entity_poly.type
_entity_poly.pdbx_seq_one_letter_code
_entity_poly.pdbx_strand_id
1 'polypeptide(L)'
;SSAASDVYKRQIICRGIRYDAKLVNNDGIDPEYTRNLLIENIEFNNGDDNVAIKCGRDNDGWKTSCPSENIIIRNCKFKGLHGVVLGSEMSSGIQHVFVENCTYGGYCKRGIFIKTNPDRGGFIRDIYVNNCEFGEVEDLFYVTSMYAGEGMDNHHFTEVHDIYVKDLKCKKVNVAALVLQGTEAKPIYNVTFDNVDVDKAGIGLSFSNTKTIGVSNCNLGGYVGVPSTASAKDGIFNK
;
A
#
# COMPACT_ATOMS: atom_id res chain seq x y z
N SER A 1 -8.06 38.04 -7.22
CA SER A 1 -9.06 36.99 -6.93
C SER A 1 -9.09 35.85 -7.96
N SER A 2 -8.55 36.00 -9.17
CA SER A 2 -8.53 34.92 -10.17
C SER A 2 -7.49 33.83 -9.90
N ALA A 3 -6.34 34.17 -9.33
CA ALA A 3 -5.28 33.22 -9.03
C ALA A 3 -5.66 32.19 -7.95
N ALA A 4 -6.49 32.56 -6.98
CA ALA A 4 -6.95 31.66 -5.93
C ALA A 4 -7.97 30.62 -6.44
N SER A 5 -8.75 30.93 -7.49
CA SER A 5 -9.70 30.00 -8.07
C SER A 5 -9.03 28.94 -8.97
N ASP A 6 -7.87 29.21 -9.52
CA ASP A 6 -7.14 28.25 -10.36
C ASP A 6 -6.40 27.19 -9.55
N VAL A 7 -6.00 27.49 -8.32
CA VAL A 7 -5.35 26.52 -7.43
C VAL A 7 -6.33 25.41 -7.01
N TYR A 8 -7.60 25.69 -6.87
CA TYR A 8 -8.62 24.72 -6.49
C TYR A 8 -9.15 23.83 -7.62
N LYS A 9 -8.82 24.11 -8.88
CA LYS A 9 -9.35 23.42 -10.06
C LYS A 9 -8.38 22.47 -10.75
N ARG A 10 -7.17 22.30 -10.23
CA ARG A 10 -6.19 21.38 -10.83
C ARG A 10 -6.45 19.97 -10.37
N GLN A 11 -7.20 19.24 -11.16
CA GLN A 11 -7.42 17.81 -11.01
C GLN A 11 -6.72 17.07 -12.13
N ILE A 12 -6.04 15.98 -11.80
CA ILE A 12 -5.44 15.05 -12.76
C ILE A 12 -6.38 13.85 -12.88
N ILE A 13 -6.72 13.47 -14.10
CA ILE A 13 -7.56 12.29 -14.37
C ILE A 13 -6.81 11.37 -15.33
N CYS A 14 -6.54 10.14 -14.88
CA CYS A 14 -6.05 9.04 -15.70
C CYS A 14 -7.19 8.05 -15.87
N ARG A 15 -7.67 7.85 -17.10
CA ARG A 15 -8.86 7.04 -17.37
C ARG A 15 -8.77 6.27 -18.67
N GLY A 16 -9.27 5.03 -18.69
CA GLY A 16 -9.45 4.26 -19.91
C GLY A 16 -8.15 3.83 -20.59
N ILE A 17 -7.08 3.67 -19.81
CA ILE A 17 -5.76 3.27 -20.30
C ILE A 17 -5.60 1.76 -20.14
N ARG A 18 -4.83 1.15 -21.01
CA ARG A 18 -4.38 -0.22 -20.88
C ARG A 18 -2.86 -0.27 -20.90
N TYR A 19 -2.27 -0.76 -19.80
CA TYR A 19 -0.85 -1.06 -19.70
C TYR A 19 -0.62 -2.56 -19.90
N ASP A 20 0.30 -2.92 -20.77
CA ASP A 20 0.74 -4.30 -20.96
C ASP A 20 2.25 -4.33 -21.22
N ALA A 21 3.02 -4.29 -20.14
CA ALA A 21 4.47 -4.18 -20.19
C ALA A 21 5.09 -4.98 -19.03
N LYS A 22 5.90 -5.98 -19.36
CA LYS A 22 6.36 -7.03 -18.41
C LYS A 22 7.87 -7.02 -18.15
N LEU A 23 8.54 -5.92 -18.41
CA LEU A 23 9.95 -5.79 -18.06
C LEU A 23 10.12 -5.48 -16.58
N VAL A 24 11.29 -5.79 -16.05
CA VAL A 24 11.68 -5.40 -14.68
C VAL A 24 11.68 -3.88 -14.55
N ASN A 25 11.27 -3.35 -13.42
CA ASN A 25 11.10 -1.92 -13.13
C ASN A 25 10.16 -1.23 -14.14
N ASN A 26 9.11 -1.92 -14.52
CA ASN A 26 8.12 -1.40 -15.45
C ASN A 26 6.83 -1.09 -14.68
N ASP A 27 6.86 0.02 -13.96
CA ASP A 27 5.72 0.54 -13.20
C ASP A 27 4.65 1.10 -14.17
N GLY A 28 3.41 1.16 -13.73
CA GLY A 28 2.31 1.70 -14.54
C GLY A 28 2.12 3.20 -14.38
N ILE A 29 1.69 3.65 -13.21
CA ILE A 29 1.49 5.06 -12.88
C ILE A 29 2.17 5.36 -11.56
N ASP A 30 3.14 6.27 -11.58
CA ASP A 30 3.91 6.70 -10.41
C ASP A 30 3.62 8.16 -10.07
N PRO A 31 2.52 8.46 -9.37
CA PRO A 31 2.26 9.83 -8.96
C PRO A 31 3.21 10.24 -7.84
N GLU A 32 3.99 11.29 -8.08
CA GLU A 32 4.91 11.86 -7.11
C GLU A 32 4.57 13.32 -6.82
N TYR A 33 4.56 13.73 -5.56
CA TYR A 33 4.13 15.06 -5.11
C TYR A 33 2.78 15.49 -5.70
N THR A 34 1.89 14.53 -5.88
CA THR A 34 0.66 14.71 -6.64
C THR A 34 -0.54 14.92 -5.73
N ARG A 35 -1.38 15.90 -6.07
CA ARG A 35 -2.63 16.20 -5.36
C ARG A 35 -3.83 16.15 -6.30
N ASN A 36 -4.97 15.67 -5.78
CA ASN A 36 -6.25 15.61 -6.50
C ASN A 36 -6.16 14.76 -7.78
N LEU A 37 -5.75 13.50 -7.64
CA LEU A 37 -5.61 12.54 -8.74
C LEU A 37 -6.74 11.52 -8.73
N LEU A 38 -7.35 11.30 -9.88
CA LEU A 38 -8.28 10.21 -10.14
C LEU A 38 -7.66 9.23 -11.15
N ILE A 39 -7.51 7.99 -10.73
CA ILE A 39 -7.12 6.84 -11.58
C ILE A 39 -8.33 5.92 -11.66
N GLU A 40 -8.94 5.79 -12.85
CA GLU A 40 -10.15 4.98 -12.96
C GLU A 40 -10.29 4.27 -14.30
N ASN A 41 -10.96 3.11 -14.28
CA ASN A 41 -11.25 2.32 -15.46
C ASN A 41 -9.99 1.98 -16.29
N ILE A 42 -8.92 1.56 -15.60
CA ILE A 42 -7.63 1.21 -16.20
C ILE A 42 -7.36 -0.27 -16.01
N GLU A 43 -6.78 -0.89 -17.05
CA GLU A 43 -6.29 -2.26 -17.00
C GLU A 43 -4.75 -2.25 -16.95
N PHE A 44 -4.18 -2.86 -15.91
CA PHE A 44 -2.74 -2.95 -15.70
C PHE A 44 -2.27 -4.40 -15.82
N ASN A 45 -1.13 -4.61 -16.46
CA ASN A 45 -0.40 -5.87 -16.54
C ASN A 45 1.10 -5.57 -16.61
N ASN A 46 1.64 -5.11 -15.50
CA ASN A 46 3.00 -4.57 -15.41
C ASN A 46 3.99 -5.57 -14.80
N GLY A 47 5.25 -5.40 -15.13
CA GLY A 47 6.35 -6.22 -14.61
C GLY A 47 6.82 -5.77 -13.22
N ASP A 48 6.36 -4.62 -12.72
CA ASP A 48 6.60 -4.12 -11.37
C ASP A 48 5.30 -3.51 -10.79
N ASP A 49 5.35 -2.42 -10.05
CA ASP A 49 4.20 -1.79 -9.39
C ASP A 49 3.18 -1.29 -10.42
N ASN A 50 1.91 -1.67 -10.33
CA ASN A 50 0.91 -1.14 -11.26
C ASN A 50 0.58 0.33 -10.99
N VAL A 51 0.44 0.70 -9.73
CA VAL A 51 0.38 2.10 -9.27
C VAL A 51 1.33 2.23 -8.09
N ALA A 52 2.31 3.12 -8.16
CA ALA A 52 3.22 3.39 -7.06
C ALA A 52 3.15 4.86 -6.63
N ILE A 53 2.43 5.16 -5.57
CA ILE A 53 2.33 6.51 -5.01
C ILE A 53 3.62 6.84 -4.30
N LYS A 54 4.30 7.88 -4.76
CA LYS A 54 5.60 8.36 -4.25
C LYS A 54 5.50 9.78 -3.74
N CYS A 55 6.46 10.20 -2.92
CA CYS A 55 6.52 11.57 -2.40
C CYS A 55 7.92 11.95 -1.92
N GLY A 56 8.87 11.82 -2.81
CA GLY A 56 10.26 12.16 -2.59
C GLY A 56 11.04 11.19 -1.70
N ARG A 57 12.33 11.18 -1.91
CA ARG A 57 13.25 10.30 -1.21
C ARG A 57 14.11 11.08 -0.24
N ASP A 58 14.09 10.69 1.05
CA ASP A 58 14.96 11.20 2.10
C ASP A 58 15.03 12.76 2.11
N ASN A 59 16.19 13.33 1.98
CA ASN A 59 16.42 14.78 1.99
C ASN A 59 15.56 15.57 1.00
N ASP A 60 15.30 15.04 -0.17
CA ASP A 60 14.49 15.74 -1.19
C ASP A 60 13.03 15.81 -0.74
N GLY A 61 12.51 14.73 -0.17
CA GLY A 61 11.18 14.71 0.42
C GLY A 61 11.06 15.66 1.61
N TRP A 62 12.00 15.65 2.54
CA TRP A 62 11.96 16.51 3.73
C TRP A 62 12.01 17.99 3.38
N LYS A 63 12.85 18.38 2.40
CA LYS A 63 12.95 19.77 1.94
C LYS A 63 11.69 20.24 1.21
N THR A 64 11.13 19.38 0.37
CA THR A 64 9.93 19.71 -0.42
C THR A 64 8.71 19.85 0.49
N SER A 65 8.58 19.00 1.49
CA SER A 65 7.51 19.02 2.50
C SER A 65 6.09 19.18 1.91
N CYS A 66 5.83 18.48 0.80
CA CYS A 66 4.59 18.54 0.04
C CYS A 66 4.05 17.12 -0.15
N PRO A 67 3.05 16.68 0.61
CA PRO A 67 2.55 15.32 0.54
C PRO A 67 1.83 15.02 -0.78
N SER A 68 1.87 13.74 -1.19
CA SER A 68 0.93 13.22 -2.18
C SER A 68 -0.40 12.93 -1.49
N GLU A 69 -1.50 13.50 -1.98
CA GLU A 69 -2.78 13.45 -1.27
C GLU A 69 -4.02 13.56 -2.18
N ASN A 70 -5.17 13.15 -1.65
CA ASN A 70 -6.45 13.15 -2.36
C ASN A 70 -6.36 12.34 -3.65
N ILE A 71 -5.93 11.09 -3.53
CA ILE A 71 -5.74 10.17 -4.64
C ILE A 71 -6.84 9.10 -4.58
N ILE A 72 -7.61 8.97 -5.65
CA ILE A 72 -8.66 7.97 -5.79
C ILE A 72 -8.27 7.00 -6.89
N ILE A 73 -8.23 5.71 -6.57
CA ILE A 73 -7.99 4.61 -7.51
C ILE A 73 -9.23 3.74 -7.49
N ARG A 74 -9.98 3.68 -8.61
CA ARG A 74 -11.23 2.94 -8.62
C ARG A 74 -11.54 2.26 -9.94
N ASN A 75 -12.31 1.19 -9.86
CA ASN A 75 -12.78 0.43 -11.03
C ASN A 75 -11.63 -0.02 -11.94
N CYS A 76 -10.46 -0.29 -11.36
CA CYS A 76 -9.27 -0.74 -12.08
C CYS A 76 -9.13 -2.26 -12.02
N LYS A 77 -8.46 -2.80 -13.03
CA LYS A 77 -8.10 -4.21 -13.10
C LYS A 77 -6.59 -4.34 -13.06
N PHE A 78 -6.08 -5.03 -12.06
CA PHE A 78 -4.65 -5.21 -11.84
C PHE A 78 -4.20 -6.63 -12.16
N LYS A 79 -3.04 -6.74 -12.81
CA LYS A 79 -2.25 -7.95 -12.99
C LYS A 79 -0.78 -7.59 -12.92
N GLY A 80 0.06 -8.59 -12.74
CA GLY A 80 1.51 -8.41 -12.74
C GLY A 80 2.11 -8.58 -11.37
N LEU A 81 3.17 -7.81 -11.03
CA LEU A 81 3.92 -8.07 -9.82
C LEU A 81 3.24 -7.52 -8.57
N HIS A 82 2.99 -6.22 -8.50
CA HIS A 82 2.31 -5.59 -7.37
C HIS A 82 1.10 -4.77 -7.86
N GLY A 83 0.05 -4.72 -7.04
CA GLY A 83 -1.15 -3.94 -7.35
C GLY A 83 -0.98 -2.46 -7.03
N VAL A 84 -1.60 -1.99 -5.96
CA VAL A 84 -1.44 -0.61 -5.48
C VAL A 84 -0.36 -0.56 -4.41
N VAL A 85 0.62 0.31 -4.63
CA VAL A 85 1.79 0.48 -3.76
C VAL A 85 1.89 1.93 -3.28
N LEU A 86 2.21 2.10 -2.00
CA LEU A 86 2.54 3.38 -1.38
C LEU A 86 4.00 3.32 -0.91
N GLY A 87 4.84 4.19 -1.46
CA GLY A 87 6.28 4.19 -1.22
C GLY A 87 7.07 3.36 -2.26
N SER A 88 8.35 3.05 -2.00
CA SER A 88 9.14 3.34 -0.77
C SER A 88 9.61 4.79 -0.66
N GLU A 89 9.69 5.55 -1.75
CA GLU A 89 10.04 6.96 -1.75
C GLU A 89 8.81 7.80 -1.33
N MET A 90 8.72 8.15 -0.04
CA MET A 90 7.52 8.82 0.49
C MET A 90 7.83 9.80 1.63
N SER A 91 9.02 10.38 1.62
CA SER A 91 9.57 11.16 2.72
C SER A 91 8.85 12.49 3.00
N SER A 92 8.09 13.04 2.05
CA SER A 92 7.19 14.19 2.28
C SER A 92 5.81 13.79 2.83
N GLY A 93 5.48 12.50 2.81
CA GLY A 93 4.21 11.96 3.29
C GLY A 93 3.19 11.62 2.20
N ILE A 94 2.35 10.63 2.51
CA ILE A 94 1.21 10.20 1.69
C ILE A 94 -0.03 10.18 2.56
N GLN A 95 -1.13 10.79 2.11
CA GLN A 95 -2.39 10.78 2.85
C GLN A 95 -3.62 10.87 1.94
N HIS A 96 -4.80 10.55 2.52
CA HIS A 96 -6.09 10.61 1.84
C HIS A 96 -6.08 9.83 0.52
N VAL A 97 -5.73 8.53 0.59
CA VAL A 97 -5.73 7.61 -0.55
C VAL A 97 -6.90 6.66 -0.45
N PHE A 98 -7.65 6.53 -1.52
CA PHE A 98 -8.83 5.69 -1.62
C PHE A 98 -8.65 4.67 -2.75
N VAL A 99 -8.73 3.38 -2.41
CA VAL A 99 -8.70 2.27 -3.38
C VAL A 99 -10.03 1.55 -3.28
N GLU A 100 -10.83 1.59 -4.34
CA GLU A 100 -12.19 1.09 -4.28
C GLU A 100 -12.66 0.40 -5.56
N ASN A 101 -13.46 -0.65 -5.41
CA ASN A 101 -14.09 -1.36 -6.54
C ASN A 101 -13.06 -1.89 -7.55
N CYS A 102 -11.92 -2.39 -7.08
CA CYS A 102 -10.84 -2.88 -7.93
C CYS A 102 -10.78 -4.41 -7.95
N THR A 103 -10.32 -4.96 -9.07
CA THR A 103 -10.14 -6.41 -9.22
C THR A 103 -8.69 -6.74 -9.54
N TYR A 104 -8.18 -7.80 -8.89
CA TYR A 104 -6.82 -8.29 -9.08
C TYR A 104 -6.89 -9.68 -9.71
N GLY A 105 -6.80 -9.73 -11.03
CA GLY A 105 -7.03 -10.94 -11.82
C GLY A 105 -5.77 -11.78 -12.00
N GLY A 106 -5.89 -13.08 -11.75
CA GLY A 106 -4.77 -14.02 -11.87
C GLY A 106 -3.85 -13.94 -10.67
N TYR A 107 -2.53 -14.00 -10.90
CA TYR A 107 -1.51 -13.90 -9.86
C TYR A 107 -1.01 -12.46 -9.71
N CYS A 108 -0.84 -12.05 -8.46
CA CYS A 108 -0.17 -10.80 -8.09
C CYS A 108 0.68 -11.08 -6.83
N LYS A 109 1.92 -10.65 -6.79
CA LYS A 109 2.77 -10.91 -5.61
C LYS A 109 2.20 -10.23 -4.37
N ARG A 110 1.88 -8.94 -4.47
CA ARG A 110 1.21 -8.21 -3.38
C ARG A 110 0.02 -7.43 -3.90
N GLY A 111 -1.12 -7.59 -3.25
CA GLY A 111 -2.34 -6.89 -3.62
C GLY A 111 -2.26 -5.40 -3.30
N ILE A 112 -2.24 -5.06 -2.01
CA ILE A 112 -1.98 -3.71 -1.48
C ILE A 112 -0.65 -3.76 -0.73
N PHE A 113 0.27 -2.89 -1.10
CA PHE A 113 1.61 -2.87 -0.54
C PHE A 113 2.02 -1.48 -0.06
N ILE A 114 2.22 -1.32 1.24
CA ILE A 114 2.74 -0.09 1.85
C ILE A 114 4.16 -0.39 2.30
N LYS A 115 5.14 0.31 1.71
CA LYS A 115 6.56 0.04 1.95
C LYS A 115 7.31 1.32 2.32
N THR A 116 7.99 1.28 3.45
CA THR A 116 8.89 2.34 3.93
C THR A 116 10.05 1.71 4.71
N ASN A 117 11.05 2.49 5.04
CA ASN A 117 12.20 2.01 5.81
C ASN A 117 12.58 3.01 6.92
N PRO A 118 13.51 2.65 7.83
CA PRO A 118 13.89 3.48 8.97
C PRO A 118 14.53 4.84 8.64
N ASP A 119 14.79 5.12 7.37
CA ASP A 119 15.47 6.35 6.95
C ASP A 119 14.59 7.33 6.17
N ARG A 120 13.37 6.91 5.81
CA ARG A 120 12.47 7.73 4.97
C ARG A 120 11.84 8.90 5.70
N GLY A 121 11.49 8.76 6.97
CA GLY A 121 10.71 9.77 7.68
C GLY A 121 9.32 9.96 7.11
N GLY A 122 8.74 11.15 7.30
CA GLY A 122 7.41 11.45 6.79
C GLY A 122 6.29 10.60 7.42
N PHE A 123 5.20 10.44 6.68
CA PHE A 123 4.04 9.69 7.15
C PHE A 123 3.28 9.01 6.02
N ILE A 124 2.54 7.94 6.36
CA ILE A 124 1.52 7.31 5.52
C ILE A 124 0.27 7.17 6.38
N ARG A 125 -0.80 7.87 6.04
CA ARG A 125 -2.03 7.89 6.84
C ARG A 125 -3.28 8.16 6.03
N ASP A 126 -4.44 7.95 6.65
CA ASP A 126 -5.75 8.17 6.03
C ASP A 126 -5.88 7.37 4.72
N ILE A 127 -5.63 6.06 4.82
CA ILE A 127 -5.67 5.13 3.70
C ILE A 127 -6.94 4.28 3.79
N TYR A 128 -7.71 4.27 2.73
CA TYR A 128 -8.98 3.57 2.66
C TYR A 128 -8.95 2.57 1.51
N VAL A 129 -9.18 1.28 1.81
CA VAL A 129 -9.30 0.21 0.82
C VAL A 129 -10.64 -0.46 1.00
N ASN A 130 -11.48 -0.42 -0.03
CA ASN A 130 -12.84 -0.90 0.07
C ASN A 130 -13.30 -1.65 -1.19
N ASN A 131 -14.06 -2.74 -0.98
CA ASN A 131 -14.74 -3.50 -2.03
C ASN A 131 -13.79 -3.92 -3.18
N CYS A 132 -12.74 -4.68 -2.84
CA CYS A 132 -11.78 -5.18 -3.79
C CYS A 132 -11.75 -6.73 -3.81
N GLU A 133 -11.58 -7.29 -5.01
CA GLU A 133 -11.53 -8.74 -5.22
C GLU A 133 -10.17 -9.18 -5.75
N PHE A 134 -9.61 -10.22 -5.13
CA PHE A 134 -8.29 -10.76 -5.46
C PHE A 134 -8.40 -12.22 -5.91
N GLY A 135 -7.65 -12.58 -6.94
CA GLY A 135 -7.49 -13.96 -7.38
C GLY A 135 -6.48 -14.70 -6.51
N GLU A 136 -5.24 -14.78 -6.95
CA GLU A 136 -4.13 -15.40 -6.22
C GLU A 136 -3.04 -14.35 -5.93
N VAL A 137 -2.62 -14.28 -4.66
CA VAL A 137 -1.56 -13.36 -4.20
C VAL A 137 -0.57 -14.10 -3.30
N GLU A 138 0.67 -13.59 -3.16
CA GLU A 138 1.54 -14.01 -2.06
C GLU A 138 1.08 -13.39 -0.75
N ASP A 139 0.96 -12.04 -0.73
CA ASP A 139 0.44 -11.29 0.40
C ASP A 139 -0.74 -10.41 -0.07
N LEU A 140 -1.86 -10.45 0.67
CA LEU A 140 -3.06 -9.69 0.30
C LEU A 140 -2.92 -8.21 0.66
N PHE A 141 -2.63 -7.94 1.92
CA PHE A 141 -2.40 -6.60 2.45
C PHE A 141 -1.10 -6.60 3.26
N TYR A 142 -0.10 -5.90 2.76
CA TYR A 142 1.24 -5.92 3.34
C TYR A 142 1.75 -4.51 3.64
N VAL A 143 2.02 -4.24 4.91
CA VAL A 143 2.65 -3.00 5.38
C VAL A 143 3.98 -3.31 6.03
N THR A 144 5.05 -2.68 5.57
CA THR A 144 6.36 -2.82 6.20
C THR A 144 7.07 -1.48 6.36
N SER A 145 7.54 -1.21 7.58
CA SER A 145 8.48 -0.13 7.88
C SER A 145 9.95 -0.60 7.86
N MET A 146 10.19 -1.81 7.33
CA MET A 146 11.50 -2.46 7.28
C MET A 146 11.87 -2.86 5.84
N TYR A 147 11.36 -2.11 4.84
CA TYR A 147 11.69 -2.38 3.45
C TYR A 147 13.19 -2.29 3.23
N ALA A 148 13.77 -3.35 2.65
CA ALA A 148 15.18 -3.37 2.31
C ALA A 148 15.46 -2.36 1.19
N GLY A 149 16.23 -1.37 1.47
CA GLY A 149 16.49 -0.30 0.53
C GLY A 149 17.72 0.50 0.88
N GLU A 150 18.01 1.39 0.03
CA GLU A 150 19.10 2.34 0.08
C GLU A 150 18.79 3.37 1.18
N GLY A 151 19.06 3.01 2.41
CA GLY A 151 19.00 3.92 3.54
C GLY A 151 20.30 4.71 3.69
N MET A 152 20.21 5.85 4.31
CA MET A 152 21.36 6.66 4.72
C MET A 152 21.72 6.45 6.19
N ASP A 153 21.06 5.49 6.85
CA ASP A 153 21.18 5.22 8.29
C ASP A 153 20.87 6.47 9.16
N ASN A 154 19.87 7.21 8.73
CA ASN A 154 19.51 8.49 9.37
C ASN A 154 18.57 8.32 10.56
N HIS A 155 17.99 7.13 10.77
CA HIS A 155 16.98 6.85 11.80
C HIS A 155 15.77 7.82 11.76
N HIS A 156 15.31 8.16 10.56
CA HIS A 156 14.10 8.92 10.32
C HIS A 156 12.92 7.97 10.12
N PHE A 157 12.33 7.52 11.21
CA PHE A 157 11.23 6.56 11.16
C PHE A 157 9.93 7.19 10.65
N THR A 158 9.29 6.50 9.71
CA THR A 158 7.99 6.91 9.15
C THR A 158 6.85 6.67 10.13
N GLU A 159 5.90 7.58 10.21
CA GLU A 159 4.63 7.36 10.89
C GLU A 159 3.63 6.67 9.95
N VAL A 160 3.13 5.49 10.35
CA VAL A 160 2.15 4.74 9.56
C VAL A 160 0.93 4.47 10.43
N HIS A 161 -0.21 5.06 10.07
CA HIS A 161 -1.43 4.97 10.86
C HIS A 161 -2.69 5.35 10.10
N ASP A 162 -3.86 5.19 10.74
CA ASP A 162 -5.17 5.54 10.20
C ASP A 162 -5.43 4.83 8.85
N ILE A 163 -5.40 3.50 8.87
CA ILE A 163 -5.63 2.65 7.71
C ILE A 163 -6.93 1.86 7.91
N TYR A 164 -7.83 1.96 6.96
CA TYR A 164 -9.15 1.36 7.02
C TYR A 164 -9.38 0.46 5.81
N VAL A 165 -9.48 -0.85 6.07
CA VAL A 165 -9.65 -1.88 5.06
C VAL A 165 -10.97 -2.58 5.27
N LYS A 166 -11.82 -2.59 4.24
CA LYS A 166 -13.16 -3.16 4.35
C LYS A 166 -13.57 -3.88 3.07
N ASP A 167 -14.39 -4.93 3.24
CA ASP A 167 -15.02 -5.65 2.12
C ASP A 167 -14.00 -6.17 1.09
N LEU A 168 -13.00 -6.92 1.53
CA LEU A 168 -12.06 -7.58 0.64
C LEU A 168 -12.39 -9.06 0.48
N LYS A 169 -12.26 -9.57 -0.74
CA LYS A 169 -12.37 -11.01 -1.04
C LYS A 169 -11.11 -11.50 -1.75
N CYS A 170 -10.59 -12.63 -1.33
CA CYS A 170 -9.41 -13.25 -1.95
C CYS A 170 -9.57 -14.77 -2.06
N LYS A 171 -9.33 -15.32 -3.24
CA LYS A 171 -9.42 -16.76 -3.47
C LYS A 171 -8.25 -17.52 -2.84
N LYS A 172 -7.05 -16.98 -2.91
CA LYS A 172 -5.87 -17.67 -2.42
C LYS A 172 -4.74 -16.72 -2.06
N VAL A 173 -4.21 -16.91 -0.87
CA VAL A 173 -3.01 -16.24 -0.36
C VAL A 173 -1.93 -17.30 -0.11
N ASN A 174 -0.80 -17.19 -0.79
CA ASN A 174 0.27 -18.19 -0.70
C ASN A 174 1.13 -18.03 0.55
N VAL A 175 1.32 -16.80 1.03
CA VAL A 175 2.16 -16.50 2.20
C VAL A 175 1.30 -15.98 3.34
N ALA A 176 0.95 -14.70 3.37
CA ALA A 176 0.20 -14.13 4.49
C ALA A 176 -0.92 -13.18 4.03
N ALA A 177 -2.11 -13.32 4.63
CA ALA A 177 -3.24 -12.49 4.25
C ALA A 177 -3.05 -11.04 4.72
N LEU A 178 -2.80 -10.82 6.01
CA LEU A 178 -2.64 -9.49 6.58
C LEU A 178 -1.29 -9.39 7.31
N VAL A 179 -0.43 -8.51 6.83
CA VAL A 179 0.92 -8.29 7.38
C VAL A 179 1.11 -6.83 7.78
N LEU A 180 1.49 -6.61 9.03
CA LEU A 180 1.88 -5.29 9.55
C LEU A 180 3.23 -5.41 10.25
N GLN A 181 4.26 -4.79 9.70
CA GLN A 181 5.63 -4.79 10.26
C GLN A 181 6.07 -3.35 10.56
N GLY A 182 5.80 -2.89 11.77
CA GLY A 182 6.30 -1.61 12.27
C GLY A 182 7.72 -1.71 12.82
N THR A 183 8.23 -0.60 13.36
CA THR A 183 9.47 -0.56 14.13
C THR A 183 9.16 -0.31 15.62
N GLU A 184 10.07 -0.65 16.50
CA GLU A 184 9.93 -0.33 17.93
C GLU A 184 9.82 1.19 18.16
N ALA A 185 10.59 1.97 17.40
CA ALA A 185 10.60 3.42 17.51
C ALA A 185 9.29 4.08 17.01
N LYS A 186 8.69 3.49 15.95
CA LYS A 186 7.44 3.97 15.36
C LYS A 186 6.54 2.77 15.02
N PRO A 187 5.78 2.26 15.98
CA PRO A 187 4.81 1.20 15.72
C PRO A 187 3.72 1.67 14.76
N ILE A 188 3.25 0.75 13.90
CA ILE A 188 2.05 0.98 13.07
C ILE A 188 0.83 1.00 14.01
N TYR A 189 -0.07 1.97 13.85
CA TYR A 189 -1.21 2.07 14.75
C TYR A 189 -2.50 2.52 14.05
N ASN A 190 -3.63 2.28 14.76
CA ASN A 190 -4.97 2.61 14.27
C ASN A 190 -5.26 2.04 12.88
N VAL A 191 -5.15 0.71 12.76
CA VAL A 191 -5.48 -0.02 11.53
C VAL A 191 -6.69 -0.91 11.77
N THR A 192 -7.67 -0.84 10.88
CA THR A 192 -8.89 -1.64 10.98
C THR A 192 -9.08 -2.49 9.74
N PHE A 193 -9.34 -3.77 9.96
CA PHE A 193 -9.79 -4.72 8.95
C PHE A 193 -11.20 -5.18 9.30
N ASP A 194 -12.15 -4.95 8.40
CA ASP A 194 -13.55 -5.36 8.57
C ASP A 194 -14.04 -6.10 7.31
N ASN A 195 -14.65 -7.25 7.49
CA ASN A 195 -15.19 -8.08 6.41
C ASN A 195 -14.14 -8.42 5.34
N VAL A 196 -13.01 -9.00 5.76
CA VAL A 196 -11.99 -9.56 4.87
C VAL A 196 -12.20 -11.07 4.79
N ASP A 197 -12.53 -11.56 3.61
CA ASP A 197 -12.83 -12.95 3.33
C ASP A 197 -11.80 -13.58 2.41
N VAL A 198 -11.02 -14.52 2.94
CA VAL A 198 -9.96 -15.25 2.23
C VAL A 198 -10.30 -16.74 2.24
N ASP A 199 -10.48 -17.33 1.08
CA ASP A 199 -10.82 -18.76 0.97
C ASP A 199 -9.69 -19.67 1.51
N LYS A 200 -8.43 -19.34 1.16
CA LYS A 200 -7.23 -20.09 1.58
C LYS A 200 -6.05 -19.16 1.82
N ALA A 201 -5.37 -19.34 2.95
CA ALA A 201 -4.13 -18.63 3.26
C ALA A 201 -3.10 -19.56 3.90
N GLY A 202 -1.82 -19.27 3.68
CA GLY A 202 -0.72 -19.87 4.44
C GLY A 202 -0.74 -19.37 5.89
N ILE A 203 -0.74 -18.06 6.08
CA ILE A 203 -0.85 -17.37 7.37
C ILE A 203 -1.98 -16.36 7.28
N GLY A 204 -2.88 -16.32 8.26
CA GLY A 204 -3.96 -15.33 8.32
C GLY A 204 -3.46 -13.93 8.73
N LEU A 205 -2.73 -13.85 9.83
CA LEU A 205 -2.23 -12.60 10.41
C LEU A 205 -0.75 -12.69 10.75
N SER A 206 0.02 -11.64 10.48
CA SER A 206 1.40 -11.48 10.92
C SER A 206 1.66 -10.02 11.30
N PHE A 207 1.55 -9.70 12.58
CA PHE A 207 1.69 -8.33 13.10
C PHE A 207 2.88 -8.23 14.06
N SER A 208 3.74 -7.24 13.84
CA SER A 208 4.86 -6.90 14.70
C SER A 208 4.99 -5.39 14.88
N ASN A 209 5.32 -4.94 16.09
CA ASN A 209 5.42 -3.52 16.44
C ASN A 209 4.19 -2.72 16.00
N THR A 210 3.02 -3.11 16.51
CA THR A 210 1.73 -2.52 16.19
C THR A 210 0.97 -2.11 17.43
N LYS A 211 0.06 -1.13 17.30
CA LYS A 211 -0.84 -0.67 18.37
C LYS A 211 -2.24 -0.42 17.80
N THR A 212 -3.27 -0.67 18.58
CA THR A 212 -4.66 -0.35 18.23
C THR A 212 -5.06 -0.92 16.86
N ILE A 213 -4.99 -2.25 16.73
CA ILE A 213 -5.40 -2.96 15.52
C ILE A 213 -6.75 -3.60 15.76
N GLY A 214 -7.72 -3.28 14.89
CA GLY A 214 -9.04 -3.88 14.86
C GLY A 214 -9.15 -4.92 13.74
N VAL A 215 -9.63 -6.13 14.05
CA VAL A 215 -9.95 -7.16 13.06
C VAL A 215 -11.35 -7.67 13.40
N SER A 216 -12.32 -7.41 12.52
CA SER A 216 -13.72 -7.77 12.72
C SER A 216 -14.32 -8.42 11.46
N ASN A 217 -15.22 -9.37 11.66
CA ASN A 217 -15.94 -10.04 10.59
C ASN A 217 -15.03 -10.67 9.51
N CYS A 218 -13.81 -11.09 9.88
CA CYS A 218 -12.82 -11.59 8.94
C CYS A 218 -12.74 -13.12 8.98
N ASN A 219 -12.74 -13.72 7.78
CA ASN A 219 -12.33 -15.10 7.55
C ASN A 219 -10.99 -15.07 6.79
N LEU A 220 -9.92 -15.54 7.38
CA LEU A 220 -8.56 -15.43 6.83
C LEU A 220 -7.99 -16.77 6.36
N GLY A 221 -8.86 -17.68 5.95
CA GLY A 221 -8.46 -18.88 5.22
C GLY A 221 -7.82 -20.00 6.05
N GLY A 222 -8.01 -20.01 7.35
CA GLY A 222 -7.67 -21.15 8.20
C GLY A 222 -6.76 -20.84 9.37
N TYR A 223 -5.50 -20.59 9.22
CA TYR A 223 -4.60 -20.39 10.35
C TYR A 223 -4.53 -18.92 10.76
N VAL A 224 -5.12 -18.60 11.88
CA VAL A 224 -4.90 -17.29 12.53
C VAL A 224 -3.64 -17.42 13.38
N GLY A 225 -2.53 -16.97 12.86
CA GLY A 225 -1.26 -16.93 13.59
C GLY A 225 -1.37 -16.03 14.83
N VAL A 226 -0.80 -16.45 15.94
CA VAL A 226 -0.58 -15.56 17.09
C VAL A 226 0.33 -14.41 16.58
N PRO A 227 0.06 -13.14 16.95
CA PRO A 227 0.94 -12.05 16.59
C PRO A 227 2.38 -12.42 16.94
N SER A 228 3.23 -12.57 15.93
CA SER A 228 4.63 -12.86 16.14
C SER A 228 5.31 -11.59 16.62
N THR A 229 5.94 -11.65 17.78
CA THR A 229 6.90 -10.61 18.22
C THR A 229 8.25 -10.76 17.52
N ALA A 230 8.35 -11.69 16.57
CA ALA A 230 9.55 -11.91 15.80
C ALA A 230 9.94 -10.63 15.05
N SER A 231 11.15 -10.19 15.27
CA SER A 231 11.71 -9.04 14.56
C SER A 231 11.87 -9.39 13.07
N ALA A 232 11.84 -8.42 12.21
CA ALA A 232 12.03 -8.56 10.75
C ALA A 232 13.33 -9.29 10.33
N LYS A 233 14.19 -9.66 11.27
CA LYS A 233 15.39 -10.46 11.06
C LYS A 233 15.11 -11.93 10.77
N ASP A 234 13.91 -12.42 11.02
CA ASP A 234 13.59 -13.85 10.87
C ASP A 234 13.19 -14.29 9.45
N GLY A 235 13.42 -13.45 8.47
CA GLY A 235 13.60 -13.86 7.08
C GLY A 235 12.39 -14.36 6.29
N ILE A 236 11.20 -14.45 6.88
CA ILE A 236 10.01 -15.00 6.20
C ILE A 236 9.42 -14.00 5.21
N PHE A 237 9.62 -12.69 5.41
CA PHE A 237 8.97 -11.64 4.63
C PHE A 237 9.93 -10.76 3.79
N ASN A 238 11.22 -11.11 3.75
CA ASN A 238 12.27 -10.36 3.02
C ASN A 238 12.66 -11.00 1.68
N LYS A 239 11.74 -11.64 0.97
CA LYS A 239 12.03 -12.16 -0.38
C LYS A 239 11.16 -11.49 -1.41
#